data_0a4b6d0ec39b75e3d94cacc555e2bb04
#
_entry.id   0a4b6d0ec39b75e3d94cacc555e2bb04
#
_cell.length_a   1.000
_cell.length_b   1.000
_cell.length_c   1.000
_cell.angle_alpha   90.00
_cell.angle_beta   90.00
_cell.angle_gamma   90.00
#
_symmetry.space_group_name_H-M   'P 1'
#
loop_
_entity.id
_entity.type
_entity.pdbx_description
1 polymer ?
#
loop_
_entity_poly.entity_id
_entity_poly.type
_entity_poly.pdbx_seq_one_letter_code
_entity_poly.pdbx_strand_id
1 'polypeptide(L)' 'MTSEIKPGSIVQLKSGGPTMTVNWVEDDVGTMIARCDWFIQDKAPWKKESANFPLTSLKLLEP' A
#
# COMPACT_ATOMS: atom_id res chain seq x y z
N MET A 1 7.24 -6.67 -18.54
CA MET A 1 6.71 -7.26 -17.37
C MET A 1 5.83 -6.31 -16.59
N THR A 2 4.64 -6.66 -16.31
CA THR A 2 3.70 -5.78 -15.66
C THR A 2 3.68 -6.02 -14.17
N SER A 3 3.90 -4.96 -13.40
CA SER A 3 3.69 -5.04 -11.97
C SER A 3 2.24 -4.74 -11.69
N GLU A 4 1.58 -5.66 -11.05
CA GLU A 4 0.18 -5.49 -10.77
C GLU A 4 -0.06 -5.49 -9.28
N ILE A 5 -0.58 -4.38 -8.78
CA ILE A 5 -0.91 -4.25 -7.38
C ILE A 5 -2.32 -4.77 -7.18
N LYS A 6 -2.45 -5.73 -6.28
CA LYS A 6 -3.72 -6.39 -6.03
C LYS A 6 -3.84 -6.66 -4.54
N PRO A 7 -5.01 -7.07 -4.05
CA PRO A 7 -5.15 -7.40 -2.63
C PRO A 7 -4.12 -8.43 -2.21
N GLY A 8 -3.46 -8.16 -1.10
CA GLY A 8 -2.40 -9.03 -0.60
C GLY A 8 -1.01 -8.63 -1.05
N SER A 9 -0.90 -7.70 -1.99
CA SER A 9 0.42 -7.24 -2.47
C SER A 9 1.14 -6.44 -1.38
N ILE A 10 2.46 -6.50 -1.42
CA ILE A 10 3.29 -5.69 -0.53
C ILE A 10 3.80 -4.52 -1.34
N VAL A 11 3.57 -3.32 -0.85
CA VAL A 11 3.89 -2.10 -1.58
C VAL A 11 4.57 -1.09 -0.68
N GLN A 12 5.13 -0.07 -1.30
CA GLN A 12 5.74 1.04 -0.59
C GLN A 12 5.51 2.30 -1.43
N LEU A 13 5.40 3.44 -0.76
CA LEU A 13 5.31 4.70 -1.49
C LEU A 13 6.60 4.91 -2.29
N LYS A 14 6.45 5.47 -3.49
CA LYS A 14 7.62 5.73 -4.33
C LYS A 14 8.56 6.73 -3.69
N SER A 15 8.02 7.60 -2.85
CA SER A 15 8.83 8.58 -2.14
C SER A 15 9.53 7.99 -0.91
N GLY A 16 9.24 6.74 -0.59
CA GLY A 16 9.79 6.10 0.60
C GLY A 16 8.70 5.85 1.61
N GLY A 17 9.09 5.40 2.80
CA GLY A 17 8.12 5.16 3.84
C GLY A 17 8.04 3.69 4.21
N PRO A 18 7.06 3.32 5.04
CA PRO A 18 6.95 1.95 5.51
C PRO A 18 6.44 1.01 4.43
N THR A 19 6.81 -0.25 4.57
CA THR A 19 6.23 -1.30 3.74
C THR A 19 4.78 -1.51 4.17
N MET A 20 3.90 -1.62 3.20
CA MET A 20 2.46 -1.71 3.46
C MET A 20 1.87 -2.92 2.75
N THR A 21 0.75 -3.39 3.28
CA THR A 21 -0.01 -4.47 2.66
C THR A 21 -1.29 -3.92 2.07
N VAL A 22 -1.58 -4.28 0.84
CA VAL A 22 -2.79 -3.83 0.16
C VAL A 22 -3.97 -4.67 0.64
N ASN A 23 -5.02 -4.00 1.13
CA ASN A 23 -6.26 -4.67 1.52
C ASN A 23 -7.18 -4.90 0.34
N TRP A 24 -7.39 -3.84 -0.44
CA TRP A 24 -8.18 -3.96 -1.66
C TRP A 24 -7.81 -2.82 -2.60
N VAL A 25 -8.24 -2.97 -3.82
CA VAL A 25 -8.03 -1.98 -4.86
C VAL A 25 -9.39 -1.65 -5.44
N GLU A 26 -9.67 -0.37 -5.64
CA GLU A 26 -10.93 0.03 -6.24
C GLU A 26 -10.68 1.11 -7.28
N ASP A 27 -11.64 1.22 -8.19
CA ASP A 27 -11.59 2.21 -9.26
C ASP A 27 -12.43 3.41 -8.83
N ASP A 28 -11.78 4.54 -8.63
CA ASP A 28 -12.45 5.75 -8.23
C ASP A 28 -12.42 6.75 -9.37
N VAL A 29 -13.48 6.74 -10.17
CA VAL A 29 -13.64 7.66 -11.30
C VAL A 29 -12.40 7.67 -12.19
N GLY A 30 -12.02 6.49 -12.64
CA GLY A 30 -10.89 6.37 -13.56
C GLY A 30 -9.53 6.35 -12.91
N THR A 31 -9.47 6.47 -11.59
CA THR A 31 -8.21 6.39 -10.86
C THR A 31 -8.23 5.17 -9.96
N MET A 32 -7.25 4.32 -10.12
CA MET A 32 -7.16 3.14 -9.26
C MET A 32 -6.54 3.51 -7.93
N ILE A 33 -7.20 3.11 -6.87
CA ILE A 33 -6.79 3.45 -5.51
C ILE A 33 -6.67 2.16 -4.71
N ALA A 34 -5.58 2.04 -3.97
CA ALA A 34 -5.36 0.90 -3.10
C ALA A 34 -5.46 1.32 -1.65
N ARG A 35 -6.16 0.53 -0.87
CA ARG A 35 -6.19 0.71 0.57
C ARG A 35 -5.06 -0.10 1.17
N CYS A 36 -4.16 0.58 1.86
CA CYS A 36 -2.95 -0.04 2.39
C CYS A 36 -2.92 0.06 3.90
N ASP A 37 -2.40 -0.97 4.53
CA ASP A 37 -2.24 -1.03 5.98
C ASP A 37 -0.79 -1.23 6.32
N TRP A 38 -0.37 -0.67 7.45
CA TRP A 38 0.99 -0.89 7.95
C TRP A 38 0.98 -0.74 9.46
N PHE A 39 2.05 -1.20 10.08
CA PHE A 39 2.20 -1.10 11.52
C PHE A 39 3.27 -0.09 11.87
N ILE A 40 3.02 0.68 12.90
CA ILE A 40 4.01 1.57 13.48
C ILE A 40 4.65 0.83 14.64
N GLN A 41 5.95 0.60 14.55
CA GLN A 41 6.66 -0.24 15.50
C GLN A 41 7.57 0.56 16.42
N ASP A 42 7.41 1.85 16.46
CA ASP A 42 8.28 2.69 17.28
C ASP A 42 8.15 2.41 18.77
N LYS A 43 6.94 2.07 19.16
CA LYS A 43 6.62 1.84 20.57
C LYS A 43 5.60 0.74 20.68
N ALA A 44 5.62 0.06 21.81
CA ALA A 44 4.58 -0.88 22.13
C ALA A 44 3.45 -0.14 22.84
N PRO A 45 2.17 -0.49 22.61
CA PRO A 45 1.73 -1.51 21.65
C PRO A 45 1.84 -1.00 20.22
N TRP A 46 2.04 -1.93 19.30
CA TRP A 46 2.09 -1.58 17.89
C TRP A 46 0.75 -1.02 17.45
N LYS A 47 0.82 -0.02 16.61
CA LYS A 47 -0.37 0.63 16.09
C LYS A 47 -0.54 0.31 14.64
N LYS A 48 -1.76 -0.06 14.27
CA LYS A 48 -2.06 -0.30 12.87
C LYS A 48 -2.60 0.98 12.27
N GLU A 49 -2.03 1.39 11.16
CA GLU A 49 -2.49 2.54 10.41
C GLU A 49 -2.92 2.09 9.03
N SER A 50 -3.82 2.84 8.45
CA SER A 50 -4.26 2.55 7.09
C SER A 50 -4.57 3.85 6.37
N ALA A 51 -4.47 3.80 5.06
CA ALA A 51 -4.77 4.97 4.23
C ALA A 51 -4.97 4.49 2.80
N ASN A 52 -5.58 5.37 2.00
CA ASN A 52 -5.80 5.11 0.58
C ASN A 52 -4.74 5.85 -0.21
N PHE A 53 -4.19 5.17 -1.21
CA PHE A 53 -3.19 5.77 -2.08
C PHE A 53 -3.50 5.43 -3.52
N PRO A 54 -3.29 6.35 -4.45
CA PRO A 54 -3.40 6.00 -5.87
C PRO A 54 -2.26 5.05 -6.24
N LEU A 55 -2.54 4.13 -7.15
CA LEU A 55 -1.54 3.14 -7.53
C LEU A 55 -0.30 3.79 -8.13
N THR A 56 -0.46 4.98 -8.72
CA THR A 56 0.67 5.69 -9.31
C THR A 56 1.68 6.13 -8.28
N SER A 57 1.29 6.20 -7.01
CA SER A 57 2.20 6.59 -5.92
C SER A 57 2.85 5.40 -5.24
N LEU A 58 2.48 4.20 -5.65
CA LEU A 58 2.95 2.98 -5.00
C LEU A 58 3.88 2.20 -5.93
N LYS A 59 4.84 1.53 -5.33
CA LYS A 59 5.66 0.58 -6.06
C LYS A 59 5.49 -0.78 -5.43
N LEU A 60 5.46 -1.79 -6.28
CA LEU A 60 5.27 -3.17 -5.83
C LEU A 60 6.60 -3.73 -5.36
N LEU A 61 6.60 -4.25 -4.14
CA LEU A 61 7.78 -4.87 -3.58
C LEU A 61 7.63 -6.37 -3.71
N GLU A 62 8.26 -6.94 -4.70
CA GLU A 62 8.19 -8.37 -4.93
C GLU A 62 9.57 -8.99 -4.84
N PRO A 63 9.65 -10.20 -4.26
CA PRO A 63 10.91 -10.92 -4.21
C PRO A 63 11.37 -11.35 -5.58
#